data_57eb0e40577f31b9999fc533a1f01e93
#
_entry.id   57eb0e40577f31b9999fc533a1f01e93
#
_cell.length_a   1.000
_cell.length_b   1.000
_cell.length_c   1.000
_cell.angle_alpha   90.00
_cell.angle_beta   90.00
_cell.angle_gamma   90.00
#
_symmetry.space_group_name_H-M   'P 1'
#
loop_
_entity.id
_entity.type
_entity.pdbx_description
1 polymer ?
#
loop_
_entity_poly.entity_id
_entity_poly.type
_entity_poly.pdbx_seq_one_letter_code
_entity_poly.pdbx_strand_id
1 'polypeptide(L)'
;DAGLLPAIAAFVEHFAARYGIDADYQNSIHKNISLGPLIDANLYRIVQEALTNVAKHSKCSHVDVVVEGYRGQLILLVEDNGCGFDVDEILTSSNQERRLGIEGMRERAALAGGELSIESERGKGTTVIAKVKCEQLNQ
;
A
#
# COMPACT_ATOMS: atom_id res chain seq x y z
N ASP A 1 -14.89 1.94 -16.56
CA ASP A 1 -13.83 1.78 -15.58
C ASP A 1 -13.87 2.91 -14.54
N ALA A 2 -13.99 2.55 -13.30
CA ALA A 2 -14.14 3.52 -12.21
C ALA A 2 -12.81 4.21 -11.80
N GLY A 3 -11.67 3.70 -12.27
CA GLY A 3 -10.36 4.25 -11.95
C GLY A 3 -9.73 3.66 -10.70
N LEU A 4 -8.52 4.17 -10.38
CA LEU A 4 -7.69 3.62 -9.30
C LEU A 4 -8.31 3.80 -7.92
N LEU A 5 -8.72 5.03 -7.58
CA LEU A 5 -9.15 5.31 -6.20
C LEU A 5 -10.43 4.55 -5.82
N PRO A 6 -11.46 4.49 -6.67
CA PRO A 6 -12.62 3.63 -6.37
C PRO A 6 -12.25 2.14 -6.30
N ALA A 7 -11.30 1.68 -7.11
CA ALA A 7 -10.85 0.28 -7.07
C ALA A 7 -10.17 -0.04 -5.74
N ILE A 8 -9.34 0.85 -5.23
CA ILE A 8 -8.70 0.68 -3.92
C ILE A 8 -9.76 0.63 -2.82
N ALA A 9 -10.72 1.56 -2.84
CA ALA A 9 -11.80 1.59 -1.85
C ALA A 9 -12.58 0.27 -1.82
N ALA A 10 -12.92 -0.25 -3.00
CA ALA A 10 -13.64 -1.52 -3.12
C ALA A 10 -12.80 -2.69 -2.58
N PHE A 11 -11.51 -2.71 -2.89
CA PHE A 11 -10.63 -3.76 -2.41
C PHE A 11 -10.52 -3.76 -0.88
N VAL A 12 -10.40 -2.60 -0.27
CA VAL A 12 -10.33 -2.48 1.19
C VAL A 12 -11.60 -3.01 1.84
N GLU A 13 -12.76 -2.67 1.29
CA GLU A 13 -14.05 -3.15 1.79
C GLU A 13 -14.15 -4.67 1.72
N HIS A 14 -13.78 -5.26 0.58
CA HIS A 14 -13.76 -6.71 0.41
C HIS A 14 -12.78 -7.40 1.35
N PHE A 15 -11.62 -6.80 1.55
CA PHE A 15 -10.60 -7.30 2.47
C PHE A 15 -11.13 -7.35 3.91
N ALA A 16 -11.75 -6.27 4.37
CA ALA A 16 -12.30 -6.20 5.71
C ALA A 16 -13.36 -7.28 5.94
N ALA A 17 -14.25 -7.47 4.96
CA ALA A 17 -15.31 -8.47 5.03
C ALA A 17 -14.74 -9.89 5.05
N ARG A 18 -13.72 -10.14 4.21
CA ARG A 18 -13.14 -11.48 4.07
C ARG A 18 -12.36 -11.93 5.31
N TYR A 19 -11.56 -11.03 5.88
CA TYR A 19 -10.63 -11.40 6.95
C TYR A 19 -11.09 -10.99 8.36
N GLY A 20 -12.21 -10.27 8.44
CA GLY A 20 -12.71 -9.81 9.74
C GLY A 20 -11.78 -8.81 10.42
N ILE A 21 -11.00 -8.07 9.65
CA ILE A 21 -10.10 -7.05 10.15
C ILE A 21 -10.76 -5.69 9.94
N ASP A 22 -10.73 -4.85 10.96
CA ASP A 22 -11.24 -3.49 10.85
C ASP A 22 -10.31 -2.69 9.93
N ALA A 23 -10.80 -2.32 8.75
CA ALA A 23 -10.01 -1.65 7.73
C ALA A 23 -10.71 -0.38 7.27
N ASP A 24 -10.00 0.75 7.37
CA ASP A 24 -10.51 2.05 6.93
C ASP A 24 -9.79 2.51 5.68
N TYR A 25 -10.55 3.11 4.76
CA TYR A 25 -10.01 3.78 3.59
C TYR A 25 -10.27 5.27 3.70
N GLN A 26 -9.22 6.08 3.55
CA GLN A 26 -9.31 7.53 3.58
C GLN A 26 -8.66 8.10 2.34
N ASN A 27 -9.34 9.03 1.70
CA ASN A 27 -8.87 9.67 0.48
C ASN A 27 -9.09 11.18 0.58
N SER A 28 -8.00 11.95 0.61
CA SER A 28 -8.06 13.41 0.66
C SER A 28 -8.03 14.05 -0.72
N ILE A 29 -7.95 13.26 -1.79
CA ILE A 29 -7.92 13.76 -3.14
C ILE A 29 -9.35 13.90 -3.64
N HIS A 30 -9.79 15.15 -3.84
CA HIS A 30 -11.16 15.45 -4.25
C HIS A 30 -11.33 15.55 -5.76
N LYS A 31 -10.36 15.09 -6.52
CA LYS A 31 -10.39 15.07 -7.98
C LYS A 31 -10.46 13.64 -8.49
N ASN A 32 -11.09 13.48 -9.63
CA ASN A 32 -10.99 12.23 -10.36
C ASN A 32 -9.64 12.25 -11.08
N ILE A 33 -8.70 11.43 -10.65
CA ILE A 33 -7.38 11.39 -11.24
C ILE A 33 -7.12 10.04 -11.90
N SER A 34 -6.33 10.07 -12.98
CA SER A 34 -5.79 8.88 -13.62
C SER A 34 -4.33 9.14 -13.95
N LEU A 35 -3.47 8.22 -13.54
CA LEU A 35 -2.03 8.31 -13.81
C LEU A 35 -1.63 7.46 -15.01
N GLY A 36 -2.63 6.89 -15.70
CA GLY A 36 -2.44 5.98 -16.81
C GLY A 36 -2.51 4.52 -16.38
N PRO A 37 -2.81 3.60 -17.33
CA PRO A 37 -3.06 2.19 -17.00
C PRO A 37 -1.89 1.50 -16.31
N LEU A 38 -0.68 1.79 -16.72
CA LEU A 38 0.51 1.15 -16.15
C LEU A 38 0.73 1.55 -14.69
N ILE A 39 0.67 2.86 -14.41
CA ILE A 39 0.89 3.36 -13.05
C ILE A 39 -0.25 2.93 -12.15
N ASP A 40 -1.50 3.08 -12.60
CA ASP A 40 -2.66 2.69 -11.82
C ASP A 40 -2.61 1.20 -11.45
N ALA A 41 -2.26 0.32 -12.40
CA ALA A 41 -2.16 -1.10 -12.16
C ALA A 41 -1.07 -1.44 -11.14
N ASN A 42 0.09 -0.80 -11.21
CA ASN A 42 1.17 -1.04 -10.28
C ASN A 42 0.82 -0.57 -8.86
N LEU A 43 0.19 0.59 -8.72
CA LEU A 43 -0.25 1.08 -7.41
C LEU A 43 -1.32 0.17 -6.81
N TYR A 44 -2.25 -0.30 -7.61
CA TYR A 44 -3.29 -1.22 -7.14
C TYR A 44 -2.67 -2.52 -6.63
N ARG A 45 -1.68 -3.08 -7.34
CA ARG A 45 -0.99 -4.30 -6.92
C ARG A 45 -0.18 -4.10 -5.65
N ILE A 46 0.36 -2.91 -5.42
CA ILE A 46 1.04 -2.60 -4.15
C ILE A 46 0.05 -2.69 -3.00
N VAL A 47 -1.14 -2.11 -3.14
CA VAL A 47 -2.18 -2.20 -2.12
C VAL A 47 -2.56 -3.66 -1.86
N GLN A 48 -2.76 -4.44 -2.91
CA GLN A 48 -3.11 -5.85 -2.78
C GLN A 48 -2.04 -6.62 -2.02
N GLU A 49 -0.77 -6.42 -2.36
CA GLU A 49 0.33 -7.11 -1.71
C GLU A 49 0.48 -6.68 -0.23
N ALA A 50 0.38 -5.38 0.04
CA ALA A 50 0.47 -4.86 1.40
C ALA A 50 -0.64 -5.43 2.28
N LEU A 51 -1.87 -5.47 1.79
CA LEU A 51 -3.00 -6.03 2.54
C LEU A 51 -2.92 -7.56 2.66
N THR A 52 -2.38 -8.25 1.65
CA THR A 52 -2.11 -9.68 1.76
C THR A 52 -1.12 -9.96 2.89
N ASN A 53 -0.08 -9.15 3.02
CA ASN A 53 0.88 -9.26 4.11
C ASN A 53 0.22 -9.01 5.47
N VAL A 54 -0.69 -8.04 5.54
CA VAL A 54 -1.46 -7.78 6.76
C VAL A 54 -2.23 -9.04 7.15
N ALA A 55 -2.96 -9.63 6.22
CA ALA A 55 -3.79 -10.81 6.49
C ALA A 55 -2.94 -12.02 6.93
N LYS A 56 -1.77 -12.21 6.33
CA LYS A 56 -0.93 -13.39 6.58
C LYS A 56 -0.03 -13.27 7.80
N HIS A 57 0.47 -12.06 8.10
CA HIS A 57 1.59 -11.91 9.02
C HIS A 57 1.40 -10.92 10.14
N SER A 58 0.48 -9.97 10.00
CA SER A 58 0.42 -8.81 10.90
C SER A 58 -0.20 -9.12 12.26
N LYS A 59 -1.22 -9.98 12.31
CA LYS A 59 -2.03 -10.22 13.52
C LYS A 59 -2.60 -8.92 14.08
N CYS A 60 -2.94 -7.98 13.22
CA CYS A 60 -3.47 -6.68 13.62
C CYS A 60 -4.97 -6.76 13.91
N SER A 61 -5.48 -5.76 14.63
CA SER A 61 -6.92 -5.54 14.77
C SER A 61 -7.43 -4.46 13.82
N HIS A 62 -6.54 -3.62 13.31
CA HIS A 62 -6.90 -2.48 12.48
C HIS A 62 -5.83 -2.19 11.43
N VAL A 63 -6.28 -1.81 10.23
CA VAL A 63 -5.41 -1.31 9.16
C VAL A 63 -6.04 -0.09 8.52
N ASP A 64 -5.21 0.92 8.24
CA ASP A 64 -5.61 2.12 7.50
C ASP A 64 -4.97 2.10 6.12
N VAL A 65 -5.77 2.39 5.10
CA VAL A 65 -5.30 2.65 3.75
C VAL A 65 -5.61 4.11 3.44
N VAL A 66 -4.58 4.91 3.23
CA VAL A 66 -4.70 6.35 3.07
C VAL A 66 -4.12 6.77 1.73
N VAL A 67 -4.87 7.60 1.00
CA VAL A 67 -4.39 8.21 -0.24
C VAL A 67 -4.47 9.72 -0.05
N GLU A 68 -3.35 10.40 -0.27
CA GLU A 68 -3.31 11.86 -0.15
C GLU A 68 -2.45 12.47 -1.25
N GLY A 69 -2.74 13.73 -1.54
CA GLY A 69 -1.95 14.53 -2.47
C GLY A 69 -1.10 15.52 -1.70
N TYR A 70 0.20 15.61 -2.03
CA TYR A 70 1.11 16.53 -1.38
C TYR A 70 2.20 16.96 -2.34
N ARG A 71 2.25 18.26 -2.62
CA ARG A 71 3.30 18.87 -3.47
C ARG A 71 3.52 18.17 -4.81
N GLY A 72 2.42 17.88 -5.51
CA GLY A 72 2.50 17.25 -6.82
C GLY A 72 2.80 15.77 -6.78
N GLN A 73 2.63 15.14 -5.62
CA GLN A 73 2.79 13.70 -5.46
C GLN A 73 1.49 13.08 -4.98
N LEU A 74 1.22 11.86 -5.43
CA LEU A 74 0.23 11.00 -4.81
C LEU A 74 0.96 10.13 -3.82
N ILE A 75 0.48 10.10 -2.58
CA ILE A 75 1.06 9.30 -1.51
C ILE A 75 0.02 8.25 -1.10
N LEU A 76 0.42 6.99 -1.20
CA LEU A 76 -0.40 5.84 -0.84
C LEU A 76 0.23 5.18 0.38
N LEU A 77 -0.54 5.02 1.44
CA LEU A 77 -0.04 4.52 2.71
C LEU A 77 -0.92 3.39 3.21
N VAL A 78 -0.30 2.28 3.63
CA VAL A 78 -0.99 1.16 4.27
C VAL A 78 -0.34 0.94 5.62
N GLU A 79 -1.07 1.22 6.69
CA GLU A 79 -0.55 1.16 8.05
C GLU A 79 -1.37 0.21 8.91
N ASP A 80 -0.72 -0.76 9.54
CA ASP A 80 -1.38 -1.68 10.46
C ASP A 80 -0.81 -1.56 11.87
N ASN A 81 -1.60 -1.96 12.86
CA ASN A 81 -1.22 -1.96 14.25
C ASN A 81 -0.79 -3.36 14.74
N GLY A 82 -0.25 -4.16 13.85
CA GLY A 82 0.08 -5.54 14.13
C GLY A 82 1.44 -5.76 14.79
N CYS A 83 1.97 -6.95 14.62
CA CYS A 83 3.20 -7.34 15.33
C CYS A 83 4.49 -6.77 14.71
N GLY A 84 4.43 -6.25 13.48
CA GLY A 84 5.61 -5.73 12.82
C GLY A 84 6.67 -6.78 12.54
N PHE A 85 7.77 -6.35 11.96
CA PHE A 85 8.92 -7.22 11.66
C PHE A 85 10.16 -6.37 11.41
N ASP A 86 11.32 -7.04 11.39
CA ASP A 86 12.58 -6.41 10.99
C ASP A 86 12.73 -6.58 9.48
N VAL A 87 12.72 -5.47 8.74
CA VAL A 87 12.75 -5.49 7.28
C VAL A 87 14.03 -6.14 6.76
N ASP A 88 15.17 -5.80 7.33
CA ASP A 88 16.46 -6.36 6.90
C ASP A 88 16.53 -7.87 7.13
N GLU A 89 15.99 -8.33 8.24
CA GLU A 89 15.91 -9.75 8.52
C GLU A 89 15.10 -10.51 7.48
N ILE A 90 13.95 -9.94 7.06
CA ILE A 90 13.14 -10.59 6.03
C ILE A 90 13.86 -10.59 4.68
N LEU A 91 14.50 -9.50 4.31
CA LEU A 91 15.20 -9.37 3.02
C LEU A 91 16.41 -10.31 2.91
N THR A 92 16.98 -10.72 4.04
CA THR A 92 18.12 -11.65 4.07
C THR A 92 17.72 -13.07 4.48
N SER A 93 16.42 -13.31 4.71
CA SER A 93 15.91 -14.60 5.18
C SER A 93 15.75 -15.59 4.03
N SER A 94 15.56 -16.86 4.39
CA SER A 94 15.23 -17.92 3.45
C SER A 94 13.73 -17.96 3.12
N ASN A 95 12.90 -17.12 3.75
CA ASN A 95 11.47 -17.04 3.43
C ASN A 95 11.30 -16.30 2.11
N GLN A 96 11.34 -17.07 1.01
CA GLN A 96 11.30 -16.53 -0.34
C GLN A 96 10.01 -15.78 -0.64
N GLU A 97 8.87 -16.32 -0.24
CA GLU A 97 7.57 -15.70 -0.50
C GLU A 97 7.51 -14.28 0.06
N ARG A 98 7.91 -14.12 1.33
CA ARG A 98 7.82 -12.82 2.00
C ARG A 98 8.84 -11.83 1.44
N ARG A 99 10.07 -12.30 1.18
CA ARG A 99 11.12 -11.47 0.57
C ARG A 99 10.69 -10.99 -0.82
N LEU A 100 10.15 -11.90 -1.65
CA LEU A 100 9.72 -11.54 -3.00
C LEU A 100 8.51 -10.59 -2.98
N GLY A 101 7.64 -10.70 -1.98
CA GLY A 101 6.53 -9.75 -1.82
C GLY A 101 7.03 -8.33 -1.61
N ILE A 102 8.00 -8.14 -0.73
CA ILE A 102 8.59 -6.82 -0.46
C ILE A 102 9.34 -6.31 -1.69
N GLU A 103 10.19 -7.14 -2.29
CA GLU A 103 10.94 -6.77 -3.49
C GLU A 103 10.01 -6.43 -4.64
N GLY A 104 8.92 -7.18 -4.80
CA GLY A 104 7.91 -6.93 -5.82
C GLY A 104 7.21 -5.59 -5.65
N MET A 105 6.87 -5.21 -4.42
CA MET A 105 6.29 -3.89 -4.18
C MET A 105 7.26 -2.76 -4.55
N ARG A 106 8.53 -2.90 -4.21
CA ARG A 106 9.56 -1.92 -4.57
C ARG A 106 9.73 -1.81 -6.08
N GLU A 107 9.75 -2.94 -6.77
CA GLU A 107 9.84 -2.97 -8.22
C GLU A 107 8.64 -2.30 -8.88
N ARG A 108 7.44 -2.56 -8.39
CA ARG A 108 6.22 -1.94 -8.92
C ARG A 108 6.20 -0.43 -8.71
N ALA A 109 6.67 0.05 -7.56
CA ALA A 109 6.78 1.48 -7.33
C ALA A 109 7.76 2.12 -8.31
N ALA A 110 8.90 1.47 -8.56
CA ALA A 110 9.88 1.95 -9.54
C ALA A 110 9.29 1.99 -10.96
N LEU A 111 8.53 0.96 -11.34
CA LEU A 111 7.84 0.92 -12.64
C LEU A 111 6.81 2.03 -12.78
N ALA A 112 6.22 2.45 -11.67
CA ALA A 112 5.28 3.58 -11.64
C ALA A 112 6.00 4.94 -11.64
N GLY A 113 7.33 4.94 -11.70
CA GLY A 113 8.12 6.17 -11.65
C GLY A 113 8.22 6.78 -10.26
N GLY A 114 7.99 6.00 -9.23
CA GLY A 114 8.00 6.45 -7.85
C GLY A 114 8.95 5.66 -6.97
N GLU A 115 8.67 5.70 -5.70
CA GLU A 115 9.48 5.00 -4.69
C GLU A 115 8.59 4.39 -3.61
N LEU A 116 9.12 3.40 -2.91
CA LEU A 116 8.42 2.71 -1.84
C LEU A 116 9.32 2.62 -0.63
N SER A 117 8.78 2.93 0.54
CA SER A 117 9.45 2.70 1.81
C SER A 117 8.58 1.84 2.71
N ILE A 118 9.22 1.05 3.56
CA ILE A 118 8.56 0.21 4.54
C ILE A 118 9.17 0.51 5.90
N GLU A 119 8.31 0.93 6.82
CA GLU A 119 8.69 1.18 8.21
C GLU A 119 8.03 0.12 9.07
N SER A 120 8.84 -0.71 9.72
CA SER A 120 8.33 -1.78 10.58
C SER A 120 9.33 -2.09 11.66
N GLU A 121 8.82 -2.32 12.86
CA GLU A 121 9.58 -2.82 14.01
C GLU A 121 8.72 -3.84 14.74
N ARG A 122 9.36 -4.85 15.31
CA ARG A 122 8.66 -5.86 16.10
C ARG A 122 7.90 -5.18 17.24
N GLY A 123 6.60 -5.49 17.32
CA GLY A 123 5.70 -4.93 18.33
C GLY A 123 5.09 -3.58 17.99
N LYS A 124 5.44 -2.97 16.84
CA LYS A 124 4.98 -1.61 16.50
C LYS A 124 4.20 -1.51 15.20
N GLY A 125 3.86 -2.64 14.61
CA GLY A 125 3.12 -2.62 13.34
C GLY A 125 3.99 -2.30 12.14
N THR A 126 3.34 -2.09 11.00
CA THR A 126 4.02 -1.87 9.72
C THR A 126 3.34 -0.76 8.95
N THR A 127 4.14 0.09 8.31
CA THR A 127 3.66 1.11 7.38
C THR A 127 4.36 0.94 6.04
N VAL A 128 3.56 0.76 4.98
CA VAL A 128 4.05 0.73 3.60
C VAL A 128 3.67 2.06 2.97
N ILE A 129 4.63 2.77 2.38
CA ILE A 129 4.41 4.08 1.80
C ILE A 129 4.91 4.07 0.36
N ALA A 130 4.01 4.34 -0.59
CA ALA A 130 4.36 4.50 -2.00
C ALA A 130 4.11 5.96 -2.41
N LYS A 131 5.07 6.56 -3.13
CA LYS A 131 4.96 7.94 -3.60
C LYS A 131 5.21 7.97 -5.10
N VAL A 132 4.32 8.60 -5.84
CA VAL A 132 4.47 8.80 -7.28
C VAL A 132 4.15 10.23 -7.65
N LYS A 133 4.80 10.74 -8.70
CA LYS A 133 4.51 12.07 -9.21
C LYS A 133 3.10 12.12 -9.79
N CYS A 134 2.39 13.20 -9.51
CA CYS A 134 1.07 13.44 -10.06
C CYS A 134 0.90 14.94 -10.25
N GLU A 135 1.14 15.42 -11.49
CA GLU A 135 1.09 16.84 -11.80
C GLU A 135 -0.30 17.44 -11.59
N GLN A 136 -1.34 16.63 -11.69
CA GLN A 136 -2.72 17.08 -11.43
C GLN A 136 -2.90 17.60 -10.00
N LEU A 137 -2.02 17.22 -9.09
CA LEU A 137 -2.09 17.62 -7.67
C LEU A 137 -1.28 18.88 -7.36
N ASN A 138 -0.63 19.47 -8.36
CA ASN A 138 0.09 20.75 -8.22
C ASN A 138 -0.82 21.97 -8.36
N GLN A 139 -2.07 21.78 -8.71
CA GLN A 139 -3.01 22.85 -9.01
C GLN A 139 -3.84 23.25 -7.79
#